data_8904cba578c1ee9b47d0d2bb32ca31bc
#
_entry.id   8904cba578c1ee9b47d0d2bb32ca31bc
#
_cell.length_a   1.000
_cell.length_b   1.000
_cell.length_c   1.000
_cell.angle_alpha   90.00
_cell.angle_beta   90.00
_cell.angle_gamma   90.00
#
_symmetry.space_group_name_H-M   'P 1'
#
loop_
_entity.id
_entity.type
_entity.pdbx_description
1 polymer ?
#
loop_
_entity_poly.entity_id
_entity_poly.type
_entity_poly.pdbx_seq_one_letter_code
_entity_poly.pdbx_strand_id
1 'polypeptide(L)'
;MVNLFDERPEHILLAEHNRHYIGCADNGLLTMILEEVPQKIVALALEKNEQKNTLYCASVFANAFNGLHNGKKIEELGDAGISIQVKNPLRPMLGNEYIEGQIIFIDNFENVIVNIHKDEFEEQRKGRSFKIVFKRDEMIEKISETYADVNEGEKLALFNSAGYLEIAINKGNAAGLLGLQGFSEKQLLQSKIMNSRLFYQTVKVYFE
;
A
#
# COMPACT_ATOMS: atom_id res chain seq x y z
N MET A 1 0.34 3.30 -14.75
CA MET A 1 0.34 1.83 -14.84
C MET A 1 1.50 1.30 -14.02
N VAL A 2 1.27 0.34 -13.13
CA VAL A 2 2.26 -0.16 -12.19
C VAL A 2 2.53 -1.63 -12.49
N ASN A 3 3.81 -2.01 -12.62
CA ASN A 3 4.29 -3.38 -12.78
C ASN A 3 3.59 -4.20 -13.88
N LEU A 4 3.36 -3.61 -15.06
CA LEU A 4 2.76 -4.32 -16.20
C LEU A 4 3.60 -5.50 -16.69
N PHE A 5 4.89 -5.53 -16.38
CA PHE A 5 5.87 -6.43 -17.02
C PHE A 5 6.71 -7.25 -16.03
N ASP A 6 6.24 -7.40 -14.80
CA ASP A 6 6.92 -8.20 -13.76
C ASP A 6 6.99 -9.68 -14.17
N GLU A 7 5.96 -10.15 -14.87
CA GLU A 7 5.93 -11.42 -15.60
C GLU A 7 5.54 -11.13 -17.05
N ARG A 8 5.60 -12.10 -17.95
CA ARG A 8 5.16 -11.93 -19.34
C ARG A 8 3.62 -12.04 -19.41
N PRO A 9 2.86 -10.97 -19.23
CA PRO A 9 1.42 -11.06 -19.16
C PRO A 9 0.87 -11.44 -20.54
N GLU A 10 -0.08 -12.36 -20.56
CA GLU A 10 -0.85 -12.68 -21.75
C GLU A 10 -2.10 -11.80 -21.87
N HIS A 11 -2.45 -11.10 -20.80
CA HIS A 11 -3.61 -10.22 -20.70
C HIS A 11 -3.37 -9.07 -19.69
N ILE A 12 -4.25 -8.10 -19.74
CA ILE A 12 -4.43 -7.05 -18.74
C ILE A 12 -5.90 -7.07 -18.32
N LEU A 13 -6.21 -6.47 -17.15
CA LEU A 13 -7.56 -6.54 -16.59
C LEU A 13 -8.34 -5.25 -16.86
N LEU A 14 -9.63 -5.41 -17.15
CA LEU A 14 -10.62 -4.34 -17.08
C LEU A 14 -11.70 -4.76 -16.08
N ALA A 15 -11.95 -3.93 -15.07
CA ALA A 15 -12.94 -4.18 -14.04
C ALA A 15 -13.98 -3.05 -13.95
N GLU A 16 -15.20 -3.40 -13.54
CA GLU A 16 -16.23 -2.44 -13.13
C GLU A 16 -16.43 -2.56 -11.61
N HIS A 17 -16.26 -1.45 -10.91
CA HIS A 17 -16.46 -1.35 -9.48
C HIS A 17 -17.05 0.01 -9.11
N ASN A 18 -18.15 0.03 -8.36
CA ASN A 18 -18.84 1.26 -7.91
C ASN A 18 -19.06 2.30 -9.02
N ARG A 19 -19.50 1.85 -10.22
CA ARG A 19 -19.71 2.69 -11.42
C ARG A 19 -18.44 3.29 -12.03
N HIS A 20 -17.27 2.80 -11.63
CA HIS A 20 -15.99 3.15 -12.25
C HIS A 20 -15.45 1.99 -13.05
N TYR A 21 -14.77 2.29 -14.14
CA TYR A 21 -14.01 1.31 -14.90
C TYR A 21 -12.53 1.45 -14.59
N ILE A 22 -11.90 0.35 -14.25
CA ILE A 22 -10.50 0.30 -13.80
C ILE A 22 -9.72 -0.63 -14.71
N GLY A 23 -8.69 -0.10 -15.38
CA GLY A 23 -7.76 -0.89 -16.19
C GLY A 23 -6.43 -1.06 -15.44
N CYS A 24 -5.95 -2.30 -15.27
CA CYS A 24 -4.68 -2.59 -14.59
C CYS A 24 -4.03 -3.88 -15.07
N ALA A 25 -2.82 -4.16 -14.58
CA ALA A 25 -2.18 -5.45 -14.74
C ALA A 25 -2.82 -6.50 -13.80
N ASP A 26 -2.74 -7.78 -14.19
CA ASP A 26 -3.10 -8.90 -13.33
C ASP A 26 -1.91 -9.28 -12.44
N ASN A 27 -1.66 -8.48 -11.42
CA ASN A 27 -0.57 -8.63 -10.46
C ASN A 27 -1.02 -8.53 -8.99
N GLY A 28 -2.34 -8.61 -8.76
CA GLY A 28 -2.96 -8.48 -7.44
C GLY A 28 -3.17 -7.04 -6.95
N LEU A 29 -2.69 -6.03 -7.71
CA LEU A 29 -2.86 -4.62 -7.31
C LEU A 29 -4.34 -4.22 -7.26
N LEU A 30 -5.17 -4.77 -8.16
CA LEU A 30 -6.61 -4.48 -8.20
C LEU A 30 -7.30 -4.82 -6.89
N THR A 31 -7.09 -6.03 -6.38
CA THR A 31 -7.71 -6.49 -5.13
C THR A 31 -7.11 -5.81 -3.90
N MET A 32 -5.84 -5.41 -3.95
CA MET A 32 -5.23 -4.61 -2.87
C MET A 32 -5.83 -3.21 -2.77
N ILE A 33 -6.15 -2.56 -3.91
CA ILE A 33 -6.73 -1.20 -3.91
C ILE A 33 -8.21 -1.23 -3.55
N LEU A 34 -8.96 -2.20 -4.08
CA LEU A 34 -10.40 -2.29 -3.87
C LEU A 34 -10.76 -3.02 -2.57
N GLU A 35 -9.80 -3.74 -1.98
CA GLU A 35 -9.97 -4.61 -0.81
C GLU A 35 -10.95 -5.76 -1.01
N GLU A 36 -11.43 -5.95 -2.24
CA GLU A 36 -12.34 -7.01 -2.65
C GLU A 36 -12.12 -7.40 -4.12
N VAL A 37 -12.69 -8.51 -4.54
CA VAL A 37 -12.75 -8.90 -5.95
C VAL A 37 -13.93 -8.20 -6.60
N PRO A 38 -13.72 -7.41 -7.67
CA PRO A 38 -14.81 -6.75 -8.38
C PRO A 38 -15.86 -7.75 -8.90
N GLN A 39 -17.13 -7.34 -8.91
CA GLN A 39 -18.23 -8.19 -9.40
C GLN A 39 -18.12 -8.48 -10.89
N LYS A 40 -17.57 -7.54 -11.66
CA LYS A 40 -17.37 -7.68 -13.09
C LYS A 40 -15.92 -7.38 -13.41
N ILE A 41 -15.28 -8.34 -14.03
CA ILE A 41 -13.90 -8.27 -14.46
C ILE A 41 -13.70 -9.11 -15.72
N VAL A 42 -12.91 -8.60 -16.64
CA VAL A 42 -12.54 -9.31 -17.86
C VAL A 42 -11.05 -9.20 -18.14
N ALA A 43 -10.49 -10.23 -18.74
CA ALA A 43 -9.15 -10.20 -19.31
C ALA A 43 -9.18 -9.65 -20.73
N LEU A 44 -8.44 -8.58 -20.96
CA LEU A 44 -8.16 -8.07 -22.29
C LEU A 44 -6.89 -8.74 -22.81
N ALA A 45 -7.02 -9.60 -23.83
CA ALA A 45 -5.90 -10.34 -24.38
C ALA A 45 -4.84 -9.41 -24.99
N LEU A 46 -3.57 -9.73 -24.77
CA LEU A 46 -2.43 -9.06 -25.42
C LEU A 46 -1.92 -9.94 -26.58
N GLU A 47 -1.77 -9.36 -27.77
CA GLU A 47 -1.29 -10.09 -28.93
C GLU A 47 0.15 -10.59 -28.73
N LYS A 48 0.40 -11.85 -29.10
CA LYS A 48 1.69 -12.52 -28.85
C LYS A 48 2.84 -11.88 -29.64
N ASN A 49 2.55 -11.33 -30.81
CA ASN A 49 3.55 -10.80 -31.75
C ASN A 49 3.84 -9.30 -31.55
N GLU A 50 3.10 -8.63 -30.68
CA GLU A 50 3.28 -7.22 -30.40
C GLU A 50 4.33 -6.98 -29.29
N GLN A 51 5.06 -5.90 -29.41
CA GLN A 51 5.97 -5.46 -28.35
C GLN A 51 5.15 -4.94 -27.18
N LYS A 52 5.10 -5.72 -26.11
CA LYS A 52 4.35 -5.42 -24.88
C LYS A 52 5.01 -4.28 -24.11
N ASN A 53 4.74 -3.05 -24.52
CA ASN A 53 5.18 -1.84 -23.83
C ASN A 53 3.97 -1.05 -23.28
N THR A 54 4.25 -0.01 -22.51
CA THR A 54 3.22 0.82 -21.88
C THR A 54 2.25 1.44 -22.90
N LEU A 55 2.75 1.86 -24.07
CA LEU A 55 1.94 2.47 -25.11
C LEU A 55 0.98 1.46 -25.74
N TYR A 56 1.46 0.25 -26.00
CA TYR A 56 0.62 -0.84 -26.51
C TYR A 56 -0.51 -1.18 -25.52
N CYS A 57 -0.19 -1.36 -24.24
CA CYS A 57 -1.20 -1.60 -23.21
C CYS A 57 -2.20 -0.44 -23.09
N ALA A 58 -1.74 0.80 -23.22
CA ALA A 58 -2.61 1.97 -23.25
C ALA A 58 -3.57 1.95 -24.45
N SER A 59 -3.12 1.50 -25.63
CA SER A 59 -3.98 1.36 -26.81
C SER A 59 -5.05 0.28 -26.62
N VAL A 60 -4.71 -0.85 -25.97
CA VAL A 60 -5.67 -1.91 -25.65
C VAL A 60 -6.75 -1.39 -24.70
N PHE A 61 -6.38 -0.65 -23.64
CA PHE A 61 -7.34 0.01 -22.76
C PHE A 61 -8.19 1.05 -23.49
N ALA A 62 -7.59 1.88 -24.34
CA ALA A 62 -8.33 2.88 -25.12
C ALA A 62 -9.41 2.25 -26.01
N ASN A 63 -9.09 1.12 -26.67
CA ASN A 63 -10.04 0.37 -27.46
C ASN A 63 -11.18 -0.20 -26.60
N ALA A 64 -10.88 -0.75 -25.44
CA ALA A 64 -11.88 -1.28 -24.52
C ALA A 64 -12.79 -0.16 -23.98
N PHE A 65 -12.23 0.98 -23.53
CA PHE A 65 -13.03 2.13 -23.09
C PHE A 65 -13.87 2.74 -24.21
N ASN A 66 -13.36 2.76 -25.44
CA ASN A 66 -14.17 3.17 -26.60
C ASN A 66 -15.34 2.20 -26.84
N GLY A 67 -15.13 0.90 -26.65
CA GLY A 67 -16.22 -0.10 -26.68
C GLY A 67 -17.31 0.19 -25.64
N LEU A 68 -16.93 0.46 -24.38
CA LEU A 68 -17.86 0.85 -23.31
C LEU A 68 -18.62 2.16 -23.66
N HIS A 69 -17.92 3.16 -24.20
CA HIS A 69 -18.52 4.42 -24.62
C HIS A 69 -19.57 4.22 -25.72
N ASN A 70 -19.35 3.25 -26.61
CA ASN A 70 -20.28 2.87 -27.68
C ASN A 70 -21.38 1.89 -27.21
N GLY A 71 -21.55 1.69 -25.89
CA GLY A 71 -22.64 0.92 -25.29
C GLY A 71 -22.40 -0.58 -25.19
N LYS A 72 -21.20 -1.08 -25.47
CA LYS A 72 -20.86 -2.49 -25.19
C LYS A 72 -20.81 -2.72 -23.67
N LYS A 73 -21.23 -3.89 -23.24
CA LYS A 73 -21.06 -4.34 -21.87
C LYS A 73 -19.62 -4.77 -21.64
N ILE A 74 -19.14 -4.71 -20.39
CA ILE A 74 -17.76 -5.10 -20.06
C ILE A 74 -17.46 -6.55 -20.44
N GLU A 75 -18.44 -7.44 -20.27
CA GLU A 75 -18.33 -8.87 -20.58
C GLU A 75 -18.18 -9.16 -22.09
N GLU A 76 -18.48 -8.19 -22.95
CA GLU A 76 -18.31 -8.30 -24.41
C GLU A 76 -16.93 -7.88 -24.89
N LEU A 77 -16.10 -7.33 -23.99
CA LEU A 77 -14.79 -6.74 -24.31
C LEU A 77 -13.62 -7.68 -24.06
N GLY A 78 -13.82 -8.74 -23.29
CA GLY A 78 -12.77 -9.67 -22.93
C GLY A 78 -13.29 -10.97 -22.32
N ASP A 79 -12.37 -11.80 -21.85
CA ASP A 79 -12.69 -13.07 -21.20
C ASP A 79 -13.08 -12.83 -19.73
N ALA A 80 -14.34 -13.14 -19.38
CA ALA A 80 -14.86 -13.06 -18.00
C ALA A 80 -14.63 -14.36 -17.20
N GLY A 81 -14.15 -15.43 -17.82
CA GLY A 81 -13.93 -16.73 -17.19
C GLY A 81 -12.56 -16.89 -16.52
N ILE A 82 -11.80 -15.81 -16.36
CA ILE A 82 -10.44 -15.85 -15.84
C ILE A 82 -10.38 -16.00 -14.32
N SER A 83 -9.28 -16.60 -13.85
CA SER A 83 -8.85 -16.52 -12.45
C SER A 83 -7.79 -15.43 -12.33
N ILE A 84 -8.07 -14.38 -11.56
CA ILE A 84 -7.15 -13.26 -11.37
C ILE A 84 -6.21 -13.50 -10.20
N GLN A 85 -5.07 -12.80 -10.17
CA GLN A 85 -4.21 -12.76 -9.01
C GLN A 85 -4.88 -11.95 -7.90
N VAL A 86 -5.06 -12.59 -6.73
CA VAL A 86 -5.62 -11.95 -5.54
C VAL A 86 -4.50 -11.69 -4.55
N LYS A 87 -4.36 -10.44 -4.10
CA LYS A 87 -3.50 -10.06 -2.98
C LYS A 87 -4.33 -9.27 -1.99
N ASN A 88 -4.16 -9.59 -0.72
CA ASN A 88 -4.83 -8.85 0.36
C ASN A 88 -3.93 -7.70 0.83
N PRO A 89 -4.50 -6.54 1.17
CA PRO A 89 -3.76 -5.48 1.82
C PRO A 89 -3.22 -5.96 3.17
N LEU A 90 -2.05 -5.48 3.53
CA LEU A 90 -1.43 -5.75 4.81
C LEU A 90 -2.15 -4.91 5.88
N ARG A 91 -3.11 -5.52 6.59
CA ARG A 91 -3.88 -4.83 7.64
C ARG A 91 -3.22 -4.96 9.01
N PRO A 92 -3.35 -3.95 9.87
CA PRO A 92 -2.91 -4.06 11.25
C PRO A 92 -3.77 -5.08 12.01
N MET A 93 -3.20 -5.67 13.07
CA MET A 93 -3.94 -6.52 13.99
C MET A 93 -4.66 -5.62 15.02
N LEU A 94 -5.98 -5.77 15.10
CA LEU A 94 -6.82 -5.04 16.04
C LEU A 94 -7.11 -5.92 17.26
N GLY A 95 -6.70 -5.48 18.44
CA GLY A 95 -7.06 -6.07 19.73
C GLY A 95 -8.07 -5.17 20.47
N ASN A 96 -8.53 -5.63 21.63
CA ASN A 96 -9.49 -4.84 22.45
C ASN A 96 -8.89 -3.53 22.97
N GLU A 97 -7.60 -3.56 23.30
CA GLU A 97 -6.88 -2.45 23.94
C GLU A 97 -5.61 -2.05 23.18
N TYR A 98 -5.42 -2.57 21.96
CA TYR A 98 -4.25 -2.26 21.17
C TYR A 98 -4.50 -2.40 19.67
N ILE A 99 -3.64 -1.72 18.91
CA ILE A 99 -3.42 -1.97 17.48
C ILE A 99 -1.97 -2.38 17.31
N GLU A 100 -1.71 -3.44 16.56
CA GLU A 100 -0.36 -3.82 16.16
C GLU A 100 -0.21 -3.68 14.66
N GLY A 101 0.54 -2.68 14.23
CA GLY A 101 0.87 -2.41 12.85
C GLY A 101 2.25 -2.90 12.46
N GLN A 102 2.45 -3.08 11.17
CA GLN A 102 3.73 -3.45 10.57
C GLN A 102 4.34 -2.26 9.86
N ILE A 103 5.66 -2.17 9.87
CA ILE A 103 6.39 -1.17 9.10
C ILE A 103 6.28 -1.55 7.62
N ILE A 104 5.68 -0.66 6.82
CA ILE A 104 5.41 -0.89 5.40
C ILE A 104 6.34 -0.10 4.48
N PHE A 105 6.92 0.99 4.97
CA PHE A 105 7.76 1.85 4.16
C PHE A 105 8.73 2.66 5.03
N ILE A 106 9.87 3.02 4.48
CA ILE A 106 10.82 4.00 5.03
C ILE A 106 11.03 5.04 3.95
N ASP A 107 10.77 6.30 4.25
CA ASP A 107 10.90 7.38 3.29
C ASP A 107 12.37 7.82 3.09
N ASN A 108 12.60 8.78 2.19
CA ASN A 108 13.94 9.30 1.91
C ASN A 108 14.54 10.13 3.07
N PHE A 109 13.72 10.52 4.04
CA PHE A 109 14.15 11.21 5.26
C PHE A 109 14.38 10.23 6.42
N GLU A 110 14.28 8.94 6.14
CA GLU A 110 14.40 7.85 7.10
C GLU A 110 13.30 7.85 8.16
N ASN A 111 12.13 8.42 7.86
CA ASN A 111 10.93 8.25 8.66
C ASN A 111 10.31 6.88 8.40
N VAL A 112 9.66 6.34 9.41
CA VAL A 112 9.11 4.98 9.39
C VAL A 112 7.59 5.04 9.30
N ILE A 113 7.03 4.47 8.22
CA ILE A 113 5.60 4.43 7.96
C ILE A 113 5.05 3.06 8.36
N VAL A 114 3.98 3.07 9.14
CA VAL A 114 3.30 1.90 9.70
C VAL A 114 1.92 1.78 9.06
N ASN A 115 1.46 0.56 8.81
CA ASN A 115 0.14 0.28 8.21
C ASN A 115 -1.05 0.51 9.15
N ILE A 116 -0.96 1.48 10.06
CA ILE A 116 -2.06 1.94 10.91
C ILE A 116 -2.62 3.22 10.30
N HIS A 117 -3.85 3.17 9.80
CA HIS A 117 -4.53 4.34 9.26
C HIS A 117 -5.16 5.18 10.37
N LYS A 118 -5.25 6.50 10.15
CA LYS A 118 -5.81 7.45 11.11
C LYS A 118 -7.23 7.06 11.55
N ASP A 119 -8.05 6.65 10.60
CA ASP A 119 -9.44 6.29 10.88
C ASP A 119 -9.53 5.05 11.77
N GLU A 120 -8.72 4.02 11.52
CA GLU A 120 -8.62 2.81 12.35
C GLU A 120 -8.10 3.14 13.76
N PHE A 121 -7.10 4.03 13.84
CA PHE A 121 -6.58 4.49 15.11
C PHE A 121 -7.64 5.21 15.94
N GLU A 122 -8.37 6.18 15.36
CA GLU A 122 -9.39 6.95 16.09
C GLU A 122 -10.61 6.08 16.44
N GLU A 123 -11.01 5.16 15.55
CA GLU A 123 -12.10 4.21 15.82
C GLU A 123 -11.77 3.30 17.01
N GLN A 124 -10.53 2.83 17.12
CA GLN A 124 -10.09 2.01 18.24
C GLN A 124 -9.83 2.84 19.50
N ARG A 125 -9.26 4.03 19.36
CA ARG A 125 -8.93 4.91 20.47
C ARG A 125 -10.14 5.31 21.31
N LYS A 126 -11.25 5.69 20.69
CA LYS A 126 -12.50 6.10 21.38
C LYS A 126 -12.29 7.16 22.45
N GLY A 127 -11.36 8.09 22.22
CA GLY A 127 -11.03 9.17 23.15
C GLY A 127 -10.11 8.77 24.33
N ARG A 128 -9.65 7.51 24.40
CA ARG A 128 -8.71 7.05 25.44
C ARG A 128 -7.32 7.66 25.26
N SER A 129 -6.53 7.68 26.31
CA SER A 129 -5.08 7.89 26.21
C SER A 129 -4.42 6.72 25.46
N PHE A 130 -3.22 6.95 24.97
CA PHE A 130 -2.52 5.92 24.19
C PHE A 130 -1.01 5.98 24.36
N LYS A 131 -0.35 4.86 24.06
CA LYS A 131 1.09 4.74 23.99
C LYS A 131 1.49 4.00 22.72
N ILE A 132 2.27 4.65 21.85
CA ILE A 132 2.87 4.04 20.68
C ILE A 132 4.22 3.46 21.10
N VAL A 133 4.36 2.15 21.07
CA VAL A 133 5.58 1.42 21.45
C VAL A 133 6.18 0.77 20.22
N PHE A 134 7.40 1.12 19.86
CA PHE A 134 8.09 0.63 18.68
C PHE A 134 9.46 0.00 18.96
N LYS A 135 9.94 0.15 20.18
CA LYS A 135 11.12 -0.50 20.72
C LYS A 135 10.95 -0.65 22.24
N ARG A 136 11.72 -1.55 22.88
CA ARG A 136 11.53 -1.96 24.28
C ARG A 136 11.37 -0.80 25.25
N ASP A 137 12.12 0.30 25.07
CA ASP A 137 12.13 1.46 25.96
C ASP A 137 11.76 2.77 25.23
N GLU A 138 11.18 2.66 24.02
CA GLU A 138 10.85 3.81 23.20
C GLU A 138 9.34 3.90 23.00
N MET A 139 8.75 4.95 23.54
CA MET A 139 7.32 5.21 23.43
C MET A 139 7.03 6.67 23.05
N ILE A 140 5.87 6.89 22.44
CA ILE A 140 5.30 8.19 22.10
C ILE A 140 3.85 8.20 22.58
N GLU A 141 3.46 9.23 23.31
CA GLU A 141 2.12 9.34 23.92
C GLU A 141 1.27 10.45 23.30
N LYS A 142 1.78 11.12 22.29
CA LYS A 142 1.10 12.23 21.61
C LYS A 142 1.26 12.10 20.09
N ILE A 143 0.19 12.40 19.35
CA ILE A 143 0.27 12.64 17.90
C ILE A 143 0.60 14.11 17.70
N SER A 144 1.63 14.37 16.92
CA SER A 144 2.04 15.70 16.46
C SER A 144 1.32 16.07 15.17
N GLU A 145 1.18 17.37 14.92
CA GLU A 145 0.68 17.90 13.65
C GLU A 145 1.81 18.11 12.64
N THR A 146 2.97 18.49 13.14
CA THR A 146 4.16 18.78 12.36
C THR A 146 5.42 18.23 13.00
N TYR A 147 6.52 18.13 12.25
CA TYR A 147 7.82 17.74 12.78
C TYR A 147 8.37 18.76 13.79
N ALA A 148 7.96 20.03 13.66
CA ALA A 148 8.43 21.11 14.53
C ALA A 148 7.74 21.16 15.90
N ASP A 149 6.79 20.26 16.17
CA ASP A 149 6.11 20.19 17.49
C ASP A 149 7.01 19.61 18.59
N VAL A 150 8.17 19.11 18.22
CA VAL A 150 9.21 18.61 19.12
C VAL A 150 10.56 19.25 18.80
N ASN A 151 11.50 19.24 19.74
CA ASN A 151 12.84 19.78 19.51
C ASN A 151 13.63 18.92 18.52
N GLU A 152 14.70 19.48 17.96
CA GLU A 152 15.64 18.76 17.11
C GLU A 152 16.23 17.54 17.83
N GLY A 153 16.22 16.38 17.18
CA GLY A 153 16.66 15.11 17.74
C GLY A 153 15.61 14.37 18.56
N GLU A 154 14.45 14.98 18.83
CA GLU A 154 13.35 14.31 19.54
C GLU A 154 12.46 13.51 18.58
N LYS A 155 11.97 12.38 19.09
CA LYS A 155 11.04 11.49 18.38
C LYS A 155 9.62 12.03 18.43
N LEU A 156 8.86 11.79 17.36
CA LEU A 156 7.46 12.13 17.24
C LEU A 156 6.71 11.09 16.44
N ALA A 157 5.39 11.12 16.56
CA ALA A 157 4.48 10.40 15.69
C ALA A 157 3.44 11.35 15.12
N LEU A 158 3.11 11.20 13.85
CA LEU A 158 2.07 11.95 13.17
C LEU A 158 1.34 11.05 12.17
N PHE A 159 0.21 11.50 11.63
CA PHE A 159 -0.38 10.87 10.46
C PHE A 159 0.02 11.66 9.22
N ASN A 160 0.70 10.98 8.28
CA ASN A 160 1.17 11.60 7.05
C ASN A 160 0.03 11.94 6.08
N SER A 161 0.35 12.54 4.94
CA SER A 161 -0.65 12.95 3.94
C SER A 161 -1.44 11.79 3.32
N ALA A 162 -0.95 10.56 3.42
CA ALA A 162 -1.67 9.35 3.00
C ALA A 162 -2.52 8.75 4.12
N GLY A 163 -2.54 9.36 5.31
CA GLY A 163 -3.31 8.92 6.47
C GLY A 163 -2.66 7.84 7.31
N TYR A 164 -1.44 7.41 7.00
CA TYR A 164 -0.75 6.38 7.76
C TYR A 164 0.06 6.95 8.93
N LEU A 165 0.15 6.17 10.00
CA LEU A 165 1.00 6.48 11.15
C LEU A 165 2.47 6.52 10.72
N GLU A 166 3.11 7.64 10.98
CA GLU A 166 4.52 7.88 10.71
C GLU A 166 5.26 8.15 12.01
N ILE A 167 6.38 7.45 12.20
CA ILE A 167 7.33 7.70 13.32
C ILE A 167 8.54 8.40 12.74
N ALA A 168 8.88 9.53 13.30
CA ALA A 168 9.97 10.38 12.85
C ALA A 168 10.84 10.87 14.02
N ILE A 169 12.02 11.39 13.68
CA ILE A 169 12.87 12.18 14.58
C ILE A 169 13.06 13.54 13.91
N ASN A 170 12.73 14.62 14.60
CA ASN A 170 12.91 15.95 14.05
C ASN A 170 14.37 16.19 13.67
N LYS A 171 14.66 16.39 12.39
CA LYS A 171 16.00 16.48 11.76
C LYS A 171 16.91 15.27 12.07
N GLY A 172 16.34 14.10 12.27
CA GLY A 172 17.07 12.88 12.64
C GLY A 172 16.62 11.68 11.81
N ASN A 173 17.04 10.49 12.23
CA ASN A 173 16.87 9.22 11.54
C ASN A 173 16.10 8.23 12.43
N ALA A 174 14.79 8.10 12.19
CA ALA A 174 13.93 7.17 12.92
C ALA A 174 14.20 5.71 12.52
N ALA A 175 14.48 5.43 11.26
CA ALA A 175 14.82 4.09 10.81
C ALA A 175 16.10 3.57 11.47
N GLY A 176 17.08 4.45 11.70
CA GLY A 176 18.29 4.15 12.44
C GLY A 176 18.04 3.74 13.87
N LEU A 177 17.12 4.41 14.56
CA LEU A 177 16.71 4.06 15.91
C LEU A 177 16.11 2.65 15.99
N LEU A 178 15.43 2.22 14.93
CA LEU A 178 14.84 0.88 14.79
C LEU A 178 15.83 -0.19 14.27
N GLY A 179 17.08 0.20 13.96
CA GLY A 179 18.06 -0.70 13.37
C GLY A 179 17.80 -1.02 11.88
N LEU A 180 17.07 -0.16 11.20
CA LEU A 180 16.67 -0.26 9.80
C LEU A 180 17.51 0.65 8.89
N GLN A 181 18.67 1.10 9.32
CA GLN A 181 19.59 1.93 8.54
C GLN A 181 20.04 1.22 7.26
N GLY A 182 20.12 1.98 6.18
CA GLY A 182 20.62 1.48 4.90
C GLY A 182 19.58 0.75 4.03
N PHE A 183 18.30 0.81 4.39
CA PHE A 183 17.22 0.35 3.53
C PHE A 183 16.93 1.37 2.41
N SER A 184 17.89 1.59 1.52
CA SER A 184 17.60 2.32 0.28
C SER A 184 16.89 1.40 -0.73
N GLU A 185 16.02 1.95 -1.58
CA GLU A 185 15.32 1.22 -2.66
C GLU A 185 16.23 0.29 -3.47
N LYS A 186 17.49 0.66 -3.69
CA LYS A 186 18.48 -0.16 -4.41
C LYS A 186 18.85 -1.44 -3.68
N GLN A 187 18.83 -1.43 -2.35
CA GLN A 187 19.14 -2.62 -1.54
C GLN A 187 17.92 -3.51 -1.36
N LEU A 188 16.72 -2.94 -1.33
CA LEU A 188 15.44 -3.68 -1.31
C LEU A 188 15.27 -4.55 -2.57
N LEU A 189 15.70 -4.06 -3.72
CA LEU A 189 15.65 -4.81 -5.00
C LEU A 189 16.68 -5.93 -5.09
N GLN A 190 17.78 -5.90 -4.31
CA GLN A 190 18.88 -6.84 -4.43
C GLN A 190 18.86 -8.01 -3.44
N SER A 191 18.06 -7.98 -2.38
CA SER A 191 18.04 -9.08 -1.41
C SER A 191 16.63 -9.47 -0.95
N LYS A 192 16.20 -10.68 -1.35
CA LYS A 192 15.01 -11.36 -0.81
C LYS A 192 15.02 -11.49 0.73
N ILE A 193 16.21 -11.42 1.36
CA ILE A 193 16.41 -11.57 2.81
C ILE A 193 16.12 -10.28 3.57
N MET A 194 16.31 -9.11 2.95
CA MET A 194 16.07 -7.82 3.63
C MET A 194 14.58 -7.44 3.68
N ASN A 195 13.79 -7.84 2.68
CA ASN A 195 12.34 -7.66 2.73
C ASN A 195 11.70 -8.33 3.97
N SER A 196 12.28 -9.45 4.44
CA SER A 196 11.78 -10.13 5.62
C SER A 196 11.95 -9.32 6.91
N ARG A 197 13.00 -8.50 7.05
CA ARG A 197 13.25 -7.74 8.30
C ARG A 197 12.28 -6.58 8.51
N LEU A 198 11.85 -5.88 7.45
CA LEU A 198 10.82 -4.85 7.54
C LEU A 198 9.48 -5.42 7.98
N PHE A 199 9.06 -6.53 7.38
CA PHE A 199 7.78 -7.17 7.66
C PHE A 199 7.68 -7.81 9.05
N TYR A 200 8.81 -8.04 9.74
CA TYR A 200 8.82 -8.59 11.11
C TYR A 200 8.93 -7.52 12.20
N GLN A 201 9.11 -6.24 11.84
CA GLN A 201 9.09 -5.18 12.84
C GLN A 201 7.70 -4.59 12.96
N THR A 202 7.16 -4.68 14.15
CA THR A 202 5.84 -4.19 14.48
C THR A 202 5.92 -2.98 15.40
N VAL A 203 4.90 -2.15 15.31
CA VAL A 203 4.63 -1.02 16.18
C VAL A 203 3.31 -1.29 16.87
N LYS A 204 3.30 -1.19 18.21
CA LYS A 204 2.08 -1.38 18.98
C LYS A 204 1.58 -0.06 19.55
N VAL A 205 0.29 0.17 19.38
CA VAL A 205 -0.42 1.26 20.04
C VAL A 205 -1.31 0.66 21.12
N TYR A 206 -1.05 0.98 22.36
CA TYR A 206 -1.88 0.59 23.50
C TYR A 206 -2.81 1.73 23.86
N PHE A 207 -4.06 1.39 24.21
CA PHE A 207 -5.08 2.34 24.67
C PHE A 207 -5.40 2.10 26.15
N GLU A 208 -5.41 3.18 26.93
CA GLU A 208 -5.62 3.18 28.39
C GLU A 208 -6.86 3.96 28.78
#